data_68f46fc25c6184258ad5d4a8cd14f763
#
_entry.id   68f46fc25c6184258ad5d4a8cd14f763
#
_cell.length_a   1.000
_cell.length_b   1.000
_cell.length_c   1.000
_cell.angle_alpha   90.00
_cell.angle_beta   90.00
_cell.angle_gamma   90.00
#
_symmetry.space_group_name_H-M   'P 1'
#
loop_
_entity.id
_entity.type
_entity.pdbx_description
1 polymer ?
#
loop_
_entity_poly.entity_id
_entity_poly.type
_entity_poly.pdbx_seq_one_letter_code
_entity_poly.pdbx_strand_id
1 'polypeptide(L)'
;MGELVFPSSLYCICCGKYTDSSRMYSLCDHCIRHMNFNMTNLKHISPTEKMSGIDHAAAAMGYGLYERQLIFGLKYGGKTYIARHIADILYDCLKKHLAEAGDCPWLNADVIVPVPLHKYKLKERGFNQAEKIGFYFGKRTGIRMQADVIIRKKNTTPQRALSPREREANMEKAFCINTGRREELKDKRILLIDDIFTTGATASACADCLKENGAGSVCFMALASAKNKGHQLV
;
A
#
# COMPACT_ATOMS: atom_id res chain seq x y z
N MET A 1 -15.94 -4.53 21.84
CA MET A 1 -16.57 -5.68 22.50
C MET A 1 -16.85 -6.80 21.50
N GLY A 2 -15.85 -7.42 20.89
CA GLY A 2 -15.99 -8.48 19.87
C GLY A 2 -14.79 -9.43 19.76
N GLU A 3 -13.74 -9.17 20.53
CA GLU A 3 -12.51 -9.98 20.49
C GLU A 3 -12.55 -11.24 21.39
N LEU A 4 -13.60 -11.41 22.17
CA LEU A 4 -13.69 -12.51 23.16
C LEU A 4 -14.18 -13.83 22.61
N VAL A 5 -14.74 -13.89 21.40
CA VAL A 5 -15.38 -15.11 20.87
C VAL A 5 -14.55 -15.82 19.79
N PHE A 6 -13.71 -15.07 19.03
CA PHE A 6 -12.82 -15.65 18.02
C PHE A 6 -11.52 -14.83 17.95
N PRO A 7 -10.48 -15.17 18.72
CA PRO A 7 -9.20 -14.49 18.59
C PRO A 7 -8.66 -14.70 17.18
N SER A 8 -8.48 -13.60 16.45
CA SER A 8 -7.99 -13.58 15.06
C SER A 8 -6.60 -14.22 14.90
N SER A 9 -5.92 -14.50 16.02
CA SER A 9 -4.59 -15.10 16.09
C SER A 9 -4.57 -16.64 16.00
N LEU A 10 -5.72 -17.32 16.08
CA LEU A 10 -5.78 -18.79 16.04
C LEU A 10 -5.79 -19.38 14.62
N TYR A 11 -5.96 -18.56 13.60
CA TYR A 11 -6.02 -19.01 12.22
C TYR A 11 -5.06 -18.22 11.34
N CYS A 12 -4.36 -18.92 10.46
CA CYS A 12 -3.49 -18.30 9.48
C CYS A 12 -4.27 -17.33 8.59
N ILE A 13 -3.88 -16.06 8.59
CA ILE A 13 -4.56 -15.01 7.81
C ILE A 13 -4.47 -15.24 6.30
N CYS A 14 -3.53 -16.08 5.85
CA CYS A 14 -3.35 -16.43 4.44
C CYS A 14 -4.19 -17.66 4.06
N CYS A 15 -3.90 -18.84 4.61
CA CYS A 15 -4.53 -20.10 4.18
C CYS A 15 -5.69 -20.58 5.05
N GLY A 16 -6.00 -19.91 6.16
CA GLY A 16 -7.08 -20.26 7.07
C GLY A 16 -6.84 -21.49 7.95
N LYS A 17 -5.69 -22.16 7.87
CA LYS A 17 -5.37 -23.29 8.76
C LYS A 17 -5.18 -22.79 10.19
N TYR A 18 -5.49 -23.65 11.16
CA TYR A 18 -5.18 -23.39 12.56
C TYR A 18 -3.70 -23.10 12.76
N THR A 19 -3.39 -22.10 13.56
CA THR A 19 -2.03 -21.72 13.91
C THR A 19 -1.97 -21.28 15.37
N ASP A 20 -0.77 -21.23 15.93
CA ASP A 20 -0.52 -20.78 17.29
C ASP A 20 -0.57 -19.24 17.35
N SER A 21 -1.11 -18.70 18.44
CA SER A 21 -1.20 -17.26 18.70
C SER A 21 0.16 -16.57 18.82
N SER A 22 1.25 -17.32 19.07
CA SER A 22 2.62 -16.80 19.12
C SER A 22 3.23 -16.54 17.74
N ARG A 23 2.57 -16.96 16.67
CA ARG A 23 3.11 -16.84 15.30
C ARG A 23 3.12 -15.40 14.80
N MET A 24 4.25 -15.03 14.21
CA MET A 24 4.46 -13.71 13.62
C MET A 24 3.39 -13.44 12.54
N TYR A 25 2.77 -12.27 12.59
CA TYR A 25 1.71 -11.82 11.68
C TYR A 25 0.50 -12.76 11.58
N SER A 26 0.29 -13.68 12.53
CA SER A 26 -0.72 -14.76 12.43
C SER A 26 -0.61 -15.57 11.14
N LEU A 27 0.61 -15.84 10.69
CA LEU A 27 0.92 -16.69 9.54
C LEU A 27 1.44 -18.05 10.03
N CYS A 28 0.99 -19.16 9.42
CA CYS A 28 1.57 -20.47 9.70
C CYS A 28 2.96 -20.60 9.03
N ASP A 29 3.78 -21.54 9.54
CA ASP A 29 5.15 -21.76 9.05
C ASP A 29 5.22 -22.06 7.55
N HIS A 30 4.20 -22.74 7.02
CA HIS A 30 4.12 -23.00 5.59
C HIS A 30 3.96 -21.70 4.80
N CYS A 31 3.00 -20.86 5.16
CA CYS A 31 2.76 -19.61 4.43
C CYS A 31 3.93 -18.63 4.54
N ILE A 32 4.50 -18.46 5.75
CA ILE A 32 5.59 -17.51 5.96
C ILE A 32 6.85 -17.90 5.19
N ARG A 33 7.16 -19.21 5.11
CA ARG A 33 8.32 -19.72 4.34
C ARG A 33 8.20 -19.55 2.83
N HIS A 34 6.96 -19.48 2.31
CA HIS A 34 6.71 -19.33 0.88
C HIS A 34 6.43 -17.89 0.45
N MET A 35 6.38 -16.96 1.41
CA MET A 35 6.30 -15.52 1.10
C MET A 35 7.69 -14.93 0.88
N ASN A 36 7.78 -14.05 -0.12
CA ASN A 36 9.03 -13.38 -0.44
C ASN A 36 9.11 -12.02 0.28
N PHE A 37 9.65 -12.01 1.50
CA PHE A 37 9.86 -10.81 2.32
C PHE A 37 11.09 -9.99 1.89
N ASN A 38 11.34 -9.84 0.62
CA ASN A 38 12.43 -9.02 0.10
C ASN A 38 11.90 -7.64 -0.31
N MET A 39 12.20 -6.65 0.52
CA MET A 39 11.89 -5.27 0.18
C MET A 39 12.57 -4.89 -1.13
N THR A 40 11.79 -4.36 -2.05
CA THR A 40 12.25 -4.01 -3.38
C THR A 40 12.13 -2.52 -3.61
N ASN A 41 13.23 -1.87 -4.01
CA ASN A 41 13.19 -0.50 -4.49
C ASN A 41 12.58 -0.49 -5.91
N LEU A 42 11.38 0.09 -6.03
CA LEU A 42 10.61 0.06 -7.27
C LEU A 42 11.19 0.97 -8.35
N LYS A 43 11.96 2.00 -7.99
CA LYS A 43 12.62 2.87 -8.97
C LYS A 43 13.68 2.15 -9.79
N HIS A 44 14.34 1.15 -9.21
CA HIS A 44 15.34 0.35 -9.93
C HIS A 44 14.73 -0.72 -10.84
N ILE A 45 13.50 -1.15 -10.58
CA ILE A 45 12.85 -2.23 -11.35
C ILE A 45 12.16 -1.70 -12.60
N SER A 46 11.79 -0.44 -12.64
CA SER A 46 11.02 0.16 -13.73
C SER A 46 11.66 1.43 -14.28
N PRO A 47 12.87 1.32 -14.87
CA PRO A 47 13.55 2.49 -15.43
C PRO A 47 12.79 3.11 -16.63
N THR A 48 11.91 2.35 -17.28
CA THR A 48 11.10 2.80 -18.43
C THR A 48 9.75 3.39 -18.06
N GLU A 49 9.27 3.19 -16.82
CA GLU A 49 8.02 3.78 -16.35
C GLU A 49 8.31 5.04 -15.56
N LYS A 50 7.78 6.16 -16.04
CA LYS A 50 7.83 7.43 -15.31
C LYS A 50 7.10 7.28 -13.99
N MET A 51 7.83 7.15 -12.89
CA MET A 51 7.30 7.31 -11.54
C MET A 51 7.34 8.79 -11.19
N SER A 52 6.53 9.58 -11.94
CA SER A 52 6.46 11.02 -11.77
C SER A 52 5.99 11.38 -10.37
N GLY A 53 6.52 12.48 -9.83
CA GLY A 53 6.16 12.99 -8.50
C GLY A 53 6.62 12.15 -7.31
N ILE A 54 7.11 10.92 -7.50
CA ILE A 54 7.55 10.02 -6.42
C ILE A 54 9.06 10.15 -6.21
N ASP A 55 9.49 10.51 -5.00
CA ASP A 55 10.91 10.61 -4.64
C ASP A 55 11.51 9.23 -4.32
N HIS A 56 10.81 8.42 -3.51
CA HIS A 56 11.20 7.06 -3.15
C HIS A 56 10.02 6.11 -3.27
N ALA A 57 10.24 4.91 -3.79
CA ALA A 57 9.19 3.91 -3.96
C ALA A 57 9.68 2.52 -3.59
N ALA A 58 8.91 1.81 -2.76
CA ALA A 58 9.22 0.47 -2.34
C ALA A 58 7.98 -0.44 -2.25
N ALA A 59 8.22 -1.74 -2.36
CA ALA A 59 7.27 -2.78 -1.96
C ALA A 59 7.95 -3.73 -0.97
N ALA A 60 7.22 -4.17 0.05
CA ALA A 60 7.76 -5.03 1.09
C ALA A 60 8.07 -6.44 0.56
N MET A 61 7.33 -6.88 -0.46
CA MET A 61 7.47 -8.24 -1.00
C MET A 61 7.13 -8.32 -2.50
N GLY A 62 7.51 -9.42 -3.14
CA GLY A 62 7.04 -9.77 -4.48
C GLY A 62 5.57 -10.20 -4.46
N TYR A 63 4.87 -10.12 -5.61
CA TYR A 63 3.48 -10.54 -5.73
C TYR A 63 3.41 -12.00 -6.19
N GLY A 64 3.37 -12.90 -5.25
CA GLY A 64 3.20 -14.34 -5.46
C GLY A 64 1.82 -14.84 -5.07
N LEU A 65 1.68 -16.16 -4.94
CA LEU A 65 0.42 -16.82 -4.62
C LEU A 65 -0.07 -16.46 -3.21
N TYR A 66 0.82 -16.43 -2.23
CA TYR A 66 0.49 -16.20 -0.81
C TYR A 66 0.18 -14.73 -0.54
N GLU A 67 0.94 -13.81 -1.13
CA GLU A 67 0.70 -12.37 -1.06
C GLU A 67 -0.64 -12.00 -1.70
N ARG A 68 -0.95 -12.66 -2.83
CA ARG A 68 -2.26 -12.53 -3.48
C ARG A 68 -3.40 -12.96 -2.55
N GLN A 69 -3.24 -14.06 -1.82
CA GLN A 69 -4.27 -14.54 -0.87
C GLN A 69 -4.51 -13.53 0.25
N LEU A 70 -3.45 -12.92 0.82
CA LEU A 70 -3.58 -11.86 1.82
C LEU A 70 -4.37 -10.66 1.28
N ILE A 71 -3.98 -10.17 0.10
CA ILE A 71 -4.62 -9.02 -0.55
C ILE A 71 -6.08 -9.33 -0.89
N PHE A 72 -6.38 -10.53 -1.37
CA PHE A 72 -7.75 -10.97 -1.65
C PHE A 72 -8.59 -11.11 -0.38
N GLY A 73 -8.03 -11.69 0.69
CA GLY A 73 -8.68 -11.79 1.98
C GLY A 73 -9.07 -10.42 2.53
N LEU A 74 -8.16 -9.44 2.41
CA LEU A 74 -8.45 -8.05 2.78
C LEU A 74 -9.50 -7.42 1.85
N LYS A 75 -9.40 -7.58 0.52
CA LYS A 75 -10.27 -6.89 -0.45
C LYS A 75 -11.69 -7.43 -0.52
N TYR A 76 -11.86 -8.74 -0.42
CA TYR A 76 -13.12 -9.42 -0.75
C TYR A 76 -13.62 -10.36 0.34
N GLY A 77 -12.78 -10.75 1.27
CA GLY A 77 -13.13 -11.68 2.34
C GLY A 77 -13.73 -11.04 3.59
N GLY A 78 -13.98 -9.71 3.61
CA GLY A 78 -14.43 -8.99 4.81
C GLY A 78 -13.43 -9.00 5.97
N LYS A 79 -12.23 -9.58 5.77
CA LYS A 79 -11.20 -9.78 6.80
C LYS A 79 -10.37 -8.52 7.03
N THR A 80 -11.00 -7.43 7.45
CA THR A 80 -10.33 -6.11 7.63
C THR A 80 -9.20 -6.15 8.66
N TYR A 81 -9.23 -7.11 9.59
CA TYR A 81 -8.16 -7.32 10.58
C TYR A 81 -6.81 -7.68 9.95
N ILE A 82 -6.77 -8.23 8.71
CA ILE A 82 -5.54 -8.51 7.96
C ILE A 82 -4.72 -7.22 7.75
N ALA A 83 -5.37 -6.06 7.66
CA ALA A 83 -4.69 -4.76 7.47
C ALA A 83 -3.70 -4.45 8.60
N ARG A 84 -3.97 -4.88 9.84
CA ARG A 84 -3.05 -4.75 10.97
C ARG A 84 -1.77 -5.54 10.73
N HIS A 85 -1.90 -6.80 10.34
CA HIS A 85 -0.74 -7.66 10.08
C HIS A 85 0.08 -7.18 8.86
N ILE A 86 -0.60 -6.66 7.83
CA ILE A 86 0.07 -6.02 6.70
C ILE A 86 0.88 -4.80 7.17
N ALA A 87 0.32 -3.97 8.03
CA ALA A 87 1.02 -2.82 8.59
C ALA A 87 2.26 -3.22 9.41
N ASP A 88 2.16 -4.30 10.20
CA ASP A 88 3.29 -4.85 10.95
C ASP A 88 4.38 -5.36 9.99
N ILE A 89 4.02 -6.09 8.92
CA ILE A 89 4.95 -6.53 7.87
C ILE A 89 5.66 -5.34 7.22
N LEU A 90 4.92 -4.30 6.82
CA LEU A 90 5.50 -3.09 6.23
C LEU A 90 6.50 -2.43 7.18
N TYR A 91 6.12 -2.28 8.45
CA TYR A 91 6.98 -1.67 9.46
C TYR A 91 8.28 -2.46 9.66
N ASP A 92 8.19 -3.78 9.80
CA ASP A 92 9.36 -4.63 10.06
C ASP A 92 10.30 -4.66 8.84
N CYS A 93 9.77 -4.66 7.61
CA CYS A 93 10.56 -4.50 6.39
C CYS A 93 11.31 -3.16 6.37
N LEU A 94 10.66 -2.06 6.75
CA LEU A 94 11.31 -0.74 6.80
C LEU A 94 12.33 -0.64 7.92
N LYS A 95 12.06 -1.24 9.09
CA LYS A 95 13.04 -1.32 10.20
C LYS A 95 14.29 -2.09 9.80
N LYS A 96 14.13 -3.21 9.09
CA LYS A 96 15.26 -3.96 8.53
C LYS A 96 16.04 -3.10 7.54
N HIS A 97 15.36 -2.44 6.61
CA HIS A 97 15.99 -1.53 5.65
C HIS A 97 16.76 -0.39 6.35
N LEU A 98 16.17 0.24 7.37
CA LEU A 98 16.84 1.27 8.16
C LEU A 98 18.14 0.75 8.80
N ALA A 99 18.11 -0.46 9.35
CA ALA A 99 19.28 -1.08 9.98
C ALA A 99 20.39 -1.40 8.96
N GLU A 100 20.04 -1.73 7.72
CA GLU A 100 20.98 -2.07 6.65
C GLU A 100 21.52 -0.84 5.91
N ALA A 101 20.66 0.15 5.62
CA ALA A 101 20.98 1.32 4.80
C ALA A 101 21.32 2.59 5.60
N GLY A 102 21.02 2.62 6.91
CA GLY A 102 21.25 3.77 7.78
C GLY A 102 20.23 4.90 7.62
N ASP A 103 19.38 4.87 6.59
CA ASP A 103 18.32 5.84 6.35
C ASP A 103 17.04 5.15 5.85
N CYS A 104 15.89 5.74 6.17
CA CYS A 104 14.59 5.22 5.76
C CYS A 104 13.59 6.36 5.52
N PRO A 105 13.55 6.92 4.30
CA PRO A 105 12.69 8.05 3.96
C PRO A 105 11.20 7.82 4.29
N TRP A 106 10.74 6.57 4.21
CA TRP A 106 9.35 6.20 4.52
C TRP A 106 8.99 6.38 6.00
N LEU A 107 9.93 6.14 6.93
CA LEU A 107 9.74 6.34 8.37
C LEU A 107 9.94 7.80 8.79
N ASN A 108 10.55 8.61 7.94
CA ASN A 108 10.76 10.04 8.15
C ASN A 108 9.59 10.91 7.64
N ALA A 109 8.48 10.31 7.20
CA ALA A 109 7.32 11.03 6.70
C ALA A 109 6.59 11.80 7.83
N ASP A 110 6.03 12.96 7.46
CA ASP A 110 5.23 13.79 8.39
C ASP A 110 3.76 13.34 8.42
N VAL A 111 3.27 12.76 7.31
CA VAL A 111 1.89 12.30 7.16
C VAL A 111 1.78 11.09 6.24
N ILE A 112 0.89 10.17 6.61
CA ILE A 112 0.48 9.03 5.77
C ILE A 112 -0.78 9.41 5.01
N VAL A 113 -0.75 9.24 3.69
CA VAL A 113 -1.89 9.44 2.80
C VAL A 113 -2.19 8.12 2.08
N PRO A 114 -3.36 7.51 2.27
CA PRO A 114 -3.71 6.29 1.55
C PRO A 114 -4.11 6.62 0.09
N VAL A 115 -3.75 5.76 -0.85
CA VAL A 115 -4.25 5.84 -2.23
C VAL A 115 -5.77 5.70 -2.21
N PRO A 116 -6.53 6.67 -2.77
CA PRO A 116 -7.98 6.66 -2.67
C PRO A 116 -8.63 5.68 -3.64
N LEU A 117 -9.66 4.97 -3.16
CA LEU A 117 -10.55 4.20 -4.00
C LEU A 117 -11.59 5.09 -4.70
N HIS A 118 -12.02 4.65 -5.87
CA HIS A 118 -13.18 5.26 -6.51
C HIS A 118 -14.46 4.96 -5.71
N LYS A 119 -15.39 5.93 -5.65
CA LYS A 119 -16.63 5.86 -4.86
C LYS A 119 -17.46 4.57 -5.10
N TYR A 120 -17.50 4.06 -6.34
CA TYR A 120 -18.21 2.80 -6.62
C TYR A 120 -17.53 1.60 -5.96
N LYS A 121 -16.19 1.50 -6.06
CA LYS A 121 -15.46 0.44 -5.37
C LYS A 121 -15.53 0.55 -3.85
N LEU A 122 -15.55 1.78 -3.34
CA LEU A 122 -15.74 2.02 -1.92
C LEU A 122 -17.13 1.57 -1.47
N LYS A 123 -18.18 1.87 -2.25
CA LYS A 123 -19.54 1.40 -1.97
C LYS A 123 -19.68 -0.10 -2.05
N GLU A 124 -19.07 -0.74 -3.06
CA GLU A 124 -19.08 -2.19 -3.25
C GLU A 124 -18.35 -2.92 -2.12
N ARG A 125 -17.18 -2.42 -1.72
CA ARG A 125 -16.29 -3.05 -0.73
C ARG A 125 -16.58 -2.65 0.70
N GLY A 126 -17.19 -1.48 0.92
CA GLY A 126 -17.48 -0.90 2.23
C GLY A 126 -16.31 -0.18 2.89
N PHE A 127 -15.08 -0.32 2.37
CA PHE A 127 -13.87 0.31 2.92
C PHE A 127 -12.76 0.46 1.88
N ASN A 128 -11.78 1.32 2.18
CA ASN A 128 -10.53 1.44 1.43
C ASN A 128 -9.44 0.61 2.13
N GLN A 129 -8.86 -0.36 1.44
CA GLN A 129 -7.79 -1.22 1.99
C GLN A 129 -6.53 -0.42 2.34
N ALA A 130 -6.13 0.53 1.48
CA ALA A 130 -4.97 1.38 1.73
C ALA A 130 -5.16 2.24 2.99
N GLU A 131 -6.38 2.74 3.23
CA GLU A 131 -6.74 3.47 4.44
C GLU A 131 -6.64 2.58 5.69
N LYS A 132 -7.15 1.33 5.63
CA LYS A 132 -7.03 0.40 6.76
C LYS A 132 -5.56 0.08 7.06
N ILE A 133 -4.75 -0.17 6.05
CA ILE A 133 -3.30 -0.41 6.21
C ILE A 133 -2.63 0.84 6.80
N GLY A 134 -2.87 2.02 6.22
CA GLY A 134 -2.30 3.29 6.67
C GLY A 134 -2.66 3.64 8.12
N PHE A 135 -3.90 3.33 8.54
CA PHE A 135 -4.35 3.52 9.93
C PHE A 135 -3.53 2.69 10.93
N TYR A 136 -3.35 1.39 10.67
CA TYR A 136 -2.56 0.54 11.56
C TYR A 136 -1.06 0.85 11.47
N PHE A 137 -0.57 1.20 10.29
CA PHE A 137 0.82 1.63 10.11
C PHE A 137 1.10 2.94 10.89
N GLY A 138 0.19 3.90 10.84
CA GLY A 138 0.27 5.13 11.64
C GLY A 138 0.29 4.85 13.14
N LYS A 139 -0.54 3.91 13.62
CA LYS A 139 -0.50 3.47 15.02
C LYS A 139 0.85 2.84 15.41
N ARG A 140 1.49 2.14 14.48
CA ARG A 140 2.76 1.46 14.73
C ARG A 140 3.97 2.41 14.72
N THR A 141 3.92 3.45 13.88
CA THR A 141 5.02 4.39 13.65
C THR A 141 4.89 5.70 14.41
N GLY A 142 3.69 6.05 14.87
CA GLY A 142 3.36 7.38 15.41
C GLY A 142 3.08 8.43 14.31
N ILE A 143 3.23 8.11 13.03
CA ILE A 143 2.98 9.03 11.93
C ILE A 143 1.45 9.21 11.75
N ARG A 144 0.99 10.47 11.72
CA ARG A 144 -0.43 10.79 11.53
C ARG A 144 -0.93 10.33 10.17
N MET A 145 -2.07 9.63 10.12
CA MET A 145 -2.74 9.27 8.86
C MET A 145 -3.88 10.23 8.56
N GLN A 146 -3.97 10.66 7.28
CA GLN A 146 -5.03 11.52 6.76
C GLN A 146 -5.63 10.88 5.49
N ALA A 147 -6.85 10.36 5.61
CA ALA A 147 -7.51 9.59 4.55
C ALA A 147 -8.16 10.47 3.47
N ASP A 148 -8.48 11.71 3.80
CA ASP A 148 -9.29 12.63 3.00
C ASP A 148 -8.47 13.70 2.25
N VAL A 149 -7.16 13.50 2.12
CA VAL A 149 -6.26 14.44 1.42
C VAL A 149 -6.46 14.37 -0.09
N ILE A 150 -6.45 13.16 -0.65
CA ILE A 150 -6.63 12.94 -2.10
C ILE A 150 -8.02 12.36 -2.35
N ILE A 151 -8.73 12.93 -3.33
CA ILE A 151 -10.05 12.48 -3.77
C ILE A 151 -9.93 11.94 -5.19
N ARG A 152 -10.47 10.73 -5.44
CA ARG A 152 -10.60 10.16 -6.79
C ARG A 152 -11.92 10.58 -7.42
N LYS A 153 -11.87 11.50 -8.39
CA LYS A 153 -13.06 12.09 -9.02
C LYS A 153 -13.69 11.23 -10.11
N LYS A 154 -12.89 10.54 -10.92
CA LYS A 154 -13.38 9.83 -12.10
C LYS A 154 -13.37 8.31 -11.92
N ASN A 155 -14.43 7.69 -12.43
CA ASN A 155 -14.40 6.28 -12.78
C ASN A 155 -13.53 6.18 -14.04
N THR A 156 -12.24 5.90 -13.89
CA THR A 156 -11.42 5.56 -15.06
C THR A 156 -12.05 4.34 -15.69
N THR A 157 -12.52 4.47 -16.93
CA THR A 157 -13.07 3.38 -17.76
C THR A 157 -12.15 2.16 -17.62
N PRO A 158 -12.68 0.92 -17.53
CA PRO A 158 -11.85 -0.26 -17.45
C PRO A 158 -10.77 -0.20 -18.53
N GLN A 159 -9.52 -0.24 -18.14
CA GLN A 159 -8.33 0.03 -18.99
C GLN A 159 -8.16 -0.94 -20.17
N ARG A 160 -9.06 -1.91 -20.32
CA ARG A 160 -9.01 -2.92 -21.40
C ARG A 160 -9.27 -2.35 -22.79
N ALA A 161 -9.85 -1.15 -22.93
CA ALA A 161 -10.24 -0.53 -24.20
C ALA A 161 -9.42 0.71 -24.60
N LEU A 162 -8.43 1.12 -23.79
CA LEU A 162 -7.68 2.37 -24.01
C LEU A 162 -6.24 2.11 -24.42
N SER A 163 -5.72 2.91 -25.35
CA SER A 163 -4.29 2.96 -25.68
C SER A 163 -3.44 3.43 -24.49
N PRO A 164 -2.12 3.18 -24.43
CA PRO A 164 -1.25 3.62 -23.35
C PRO A 164 -1.32 5.13 -23.07
N ARG A 165 -1.39 5.98 -24.12
CA ARG A 165 -1.52 7.44 -24.00
C ARG A 165 -2.86 7.88 -23.40
N GLU A 166 -3.95 7.24 -23.78
CA GLU A 166 -5.29 7.53 -23.24
C GLU A 166 -5.40 7.08 -21.79
N ARG A 167 -4.67 6.03 -21.39
CA ARG A 167 -4.58 5.59 -19.99
C ARG A 167 -3.86 6.64 -19.13
N GLU A 168 -2.77 7.20 -19.63
CA GLU A 168 -1.97 8.24 -18.97
C GLU A 168 -2.81 9.52 -18.79
N ALA A 169 -3.41 10.04 -19.85
CA ALA A 169 -4.27 11.22 -19.82
C ALA A 169 -5.55 11.06 -18.97
N ASN A 170 -6.11 9.83 -18.88
CA ASN A 170 -7.22 9.52 -17.99
C ASN A 170 -6.82 9.46 -16.52
N MET A 171 -5.56 9.13 -16.23
CA MET A 171 -5.06 9.08 -14.84
C MET A 171 -4.65 10.44 -14.31
N GLU A 172 -4.07 11.33 -15.13
CA GLU A 172 -3.65 12.69 -14.73
C GLU A 172 -4.80 13.53 -14.14
N LYS A 173 -6.03 13.34 -14.63
CA LYS A 173 -7.22 14.07 -14.14
C LYS A 173 -8.11 13.27 -13.18
N ALA A 174 -7.65 12.08 -12.77
CA ALA A 174 -8.46 11.20 -11.93
C ALA A 174 -8.45 11.60 -10.46
N PHE A 175 -7.42 12.34 -10.02
CA PHE A 175 -7.21 12.71 -8.63
C PHE A 175 -7.24 14.23 -8.44
N CYS A 176 -7.62 14.66 -7.25
CA CYS A 176 -7.50 16.05 -6.82
C CYS A 176 -7.30 16.11 -5.31
N ILE A 177 -6.73 17.20 -4.84
CA ILE A 177 -6.63 17.49 -3.41
C ILE A 177 -7.97 17.98 -2.88
N ASN A 178 -8.31 17.53 -1.68
CA ASN A 178 -9.37 18.12 -0.88
C ASN A 178 -8.93 19.55 -0.50
N THR A 179 -9.70 20.54 -0.95
CA THR A 179 -9.35 21.97 -0.77
C THR A 179 -9.16 22.33 0.70
N GLY A 180 -9.90 21.71 1.61
CA GLY A 180 -9.74 21.92 3.06
C GLY A 180 -8.45 21.34 3.65
N ARG A 181 -7.66 20.56 2.87
CA ARG A 181 -6.40 19.94 3.31
C ARG A 181 -5.17 20.53 2.65
N ARG A 182 -5.32 21.44 1.70
CA ARG A 182 -4.23 21.94 0.88
C ARG A 182 -3.09 22.59 1.69
N GLU A 183 -3.44 23.43 2.65
CA GLU A 183 -2.45 24.13 3.49
C GLU A 183 -1.66 23.14 4.38
N GLU A 184 -2.27 22.02 4.76
CA GLU A 184 -1.63 20.99 5.58
C GLU A 184 -0.55 20.20 4.81
N LEU A 185 -0.48 20.34 3.47
CA LEU A 185 0.46 19.61 2.61
C LEU A 185 1.75 20.37 2.36
N LYS A 186 1.75 21.69 2.58
CA LYS A 186 2.87 22.54 2.23
C LYS A 186 4.16 22.07 2.90
N ASP A 187 5.18 21.81 2.07
CA ASP A 187 6.52 21.35 2.45
C ASP A 187 6.55 20.02 3.24
N LYS A 188 5.43 19.29 3.33
CA LYS A 188 5.36 18.03 4.05
C LYS A 188 6.01 16.88 3.28
N ARG A 189 6.63 15.97 4.05
CA ARG A 189 7.10 14.67 3.59
C ARG A 189 5.94 13.69 3.70
N ILE A 190 5.45 13.19 2.58
CA ILE A 190 4.24 12.37 2.51
C ILE A 190 4.61 10.92 2.26
N LEU A 191 4.05 10.01 3.05
CA LEU A 191 4.06 8.58 2.78
C LEU A 191 2.75 8.18 2.13
N LEU A 192 2.79 7.93 0.82
CA LEU A 192 1.66 7.39 0.06
C LEU A 192 1.64 5.87 0.20
N ILE A 193 0.53 5.29 0.69
CA ILE A 193 0.39 3.84 0.93
C ILE A 193 -0.66 3.24 0.00
N ASP A 194 -0.35 2.03 -0.54
CA ASP A 194 -1.30 1.16 -1.25
C ASP A 194 -1.07 -0.31 -0.88
N ASP A 195 -1.94 -1.21 -1.32
CA ASP A 195 -1.80 -2.66 -1.10
C ASP A 195 -0.94 -3.34 -2.16
N ILE A 196 -0.98 -2.88 -3.41
CA ILE A 196 -0.21 -3.48 -4.52
C ILE A 196 0.30 -2.44 -5.51
N PHE A 197 1.57 -2.56 -5.87
CA PHE A 197 2.17 -1.86 -6.99
C PHE A 197 2.07 -2.72 -8.25
N THR A 198 1.49 -2.18 -9.32
CA THR A 198 1.42 -2.83 -10.64
C THR A 198 2.27 -2.09 -11.68
N THR A 199 1.73 -1.06 -12.28
CA THR A 199 2.43 -0.20 -13.26
C THR A 199 2.96 1.10 -12.64
N GLY A 200 2.53 1.44 -11.44
CA GLY A 200 2.86 2.72 -10.82
C GLY A 200 1.97 3.90 -11.24
N ALA A 201 1.15 3.75 -12.29
CA ALA A 201 0.34 4.85 -12.83
C ALA A 201 -0.57 5.52 -11.77
N THR A 202 -1.20 4.74 -10.91
CA THR A 202 -2.02 5.28 -9.81
C THR A 202 -1.18 6.02 -8.78
N ALA A 203 -0.05 5.44 -8.40
CA ALA A 203 0.87 6.03 -7.42
C ALA A 203 1.45 7.34 -7.93
N SER A 204 1.92 7.36 -9.21
CA SER A 204 2.44 8.57 -9.85
C SER A 204 1.39 9.67 -9.94
N ALA A 205 0.18 9.37 -10.44
CA ALA A 205 -0.89 10.36 -10.53
C ALA A 205 -1.30 10.95 -9.16
N CYS A 206 -1.27 10.15 -8.09
CA CYS A 206 -1.47 10.65 -6.73
C CYS A 206 -0.29 11.53 -6.28
N ALA A 207 0.95 11.12 -6.57
CA ALA A 207 2.14 11.85 -6.19
C ALA A 207 2.25 13.19 -6.94
N ASP A 208 1.98 13.21 -8.24
CA ASP A 208 1.93 14.44 -9.04
C ASP A 208 0.90 15.42 -8.47
N CYS A 209 -0.30 14.92 -8.16
CA CYS A 209 -1.35 15.72 -7.54
C CYS A 209 -0.90 16.31 -6.19
N LEU A 210 -0.16 15.57 -5.37
CA LEU A 210 0.39 16.05 -4.09
C LEU A 210 1.47 17.11 -4.32
N LYS A 211 2.43 16.86 -5.24
CA LYS A 211 3.53 17.79 -5.56
C LYS A 211 3.01 19.11 -6.13
N GLU A 212 2.06 19.07 -7.06
CA GLU A 212 1.41 20.25 -7.64
C GLU A 212 0.67 21.09 -6.59
N ASN A 213 0.32 20.51 -5.45
CA ASN A 213 -0.35 21.20 -4.35
C ASN A 213 0.56 21.45 -3.14
N GLY A 214 1.88 21.45 -3.35
CA GLY A 214 2.86 21.95 -2.39
C GLY A 214 3.51 20.92 -1.48
N ALA A 215 3.34 19.60 -1.73
CA ALA A 215 4.06 18.59 -0.98
C ALA A 215 5.57 18.68 -1.21
N GLY A 216 6.37 18.66 -0.14
CA GLY A 216 7.83 18.74 -0.18
C GLY A 216 8.45 17.47 -0.78
N SER A 217 8.08 16.31 -0.26
CA SER A 217 8.48 15.01 -0.82
C SER A 217 7.36 13.98 -0.74
N VAL A 218 7.39 12.99 -1.65
CA VAL A 218 6.44 11.89 -1.68
C VAL A 218 7.18 10.56 -1.77
N CYS A 219 7.09 9.77 -0.71
CA CYS A 219 7.52 8.38 -0.68
C CYS A 219 6.32 7.47 -0.92
N PHE A 220 6.48 6.43 -1.71
CA PHE A 220 5.44 5.42 -1.95
C PHE A 220 5.82 4.08 -1.33
N MET A 221 4.86 3.40 -0.72
CA MET A 221 5.02 2.07 -0.16
C MET A 221 3.81 1.20 -0.46
N ALA A 222 4.06 -0.02 -0.96
CA ALA A 222 3.04 -1.06 -1.13
C ALA A 222 3.42 -2.34 -0.39
N LEU A 223 2.43 -3.19 -0.06
CA LEU A 223 2.70 -4.52 0.46
C LEU A 223 3.45 -5.35 -0.58
N ALA A 224 2.94 -5.40 -1.81
CA ALA A 224 3.52 -6.26 -2.84
C ALA A 224 3.68 -5.55 -4.19
N SER A 225 4.67 -6.00 -4.98
CA SER A 225 4.90 -5.55 -6.35
C SER A 225 4.68 -6.68 -7.35
N ALA A 226 3.77 -6.46 -8.33
CA ALA A 226 3.52 -7.40 -9.41
C ALA A 226 4.70 -7.54 -10.39
N LYS A 227 5.68 -6.62 -10.34
CA LYS A 227 6.87 -6.64 -11.20
C LYS A 227 8.01 -7.47 -10.64
N ASN A 228 8.05 -7.65 -9.34
CA ASN A 228 8.99 -8.54 -8.69
C ASN A 228 8.44 -9.98 -8.73
N LYS A 229 8.49 -10.61 -9.89
CA LYS A 229 8.35 -12.08 -9.98
C LYS A 229 9.61 -12.64 -9.32
N GLY A 230 9.53 -12.88 -8.00
CA GLY A 230 10.56 -13.61 -7.28
C GLY A 230 10.97 -14.82 -8.12
N HIS A 231 12.26 -15.12 -8.18
CA HIS A 231 12.75 -16.36 -8.74
C HIS A 231 11.88 -17.49 -8.20
N GLN A 232 11.06 -18.07 -9.07
CA GLN A 232 10.53 -19.40 -8.83
C GLN A 232 11.78 -20.27 -8.77
N LEU A 233 12.21 -20.62 -7.57
CA LEU A 233 13.08 -21.76 -7.38
C LEU A 233 12.29 -22.97 -7.91
N VAL A 234 12.76 -23.47 -9.03
CA VAL A 234 12.44 -24.78 -9.64
C VAL A 234 12.74 -25.87 -8.65
#